data_769f30a116d5db1991de5f03b56e7843
#
_entry.id   769f30a116d5db1991de5f03b56e7843
#
_cell.length_a   1.000
_cell.length_b   1.000
_cell.length_c   1.000
_cell.angle_alpha   90.00
_cell.angle_beta   90.00
_cell.angle_gamma   90.00
#
_symmetry.space_group_name_H-M   'P 1'
#
loop_
_entity.id
_entity.type
_entity.pdbx_description
1 polymer ?
#
loop_
_entity_poly.entity_id
_entity_poly.type
_entity_poly.pdbx_seq_one_letter_code
_entity_poly.pdbx_strand_id
1 'polypeptide(L)'
;MGHSLLFDNLIKPHLHNQDPFLIYKDGSLLSYQDFFSLSKKVSQFLLSQGVAKGDRVLFQLEKSVYGLAVYAACIMTGAIYVPINDQYTLEETKYFISDSRPKIVLCSANRKSEIDHLNIINPSGVIEIDPIKGLMQFNLQEYNEIEQIQRVNDDEIIAFLYTSGTTGKSKAVALSQNNLFSNASVLKDFWQITKQDRLIHMLPIFHTHGLFVAMNTTFLSGLAVYFYEKFSLSDLEKIIPNATLLMGVPTYYKRMNESPLINKELTRNMRLFISGSAPLSSVDHQEFFAKTGHTILERYGMTETNMNTSNPYEGKRKPGSVGLPLPNIQIRITGHDTKIPLPPKQTGMIEIKGPNVFHSYWNNDQANQESFTDDGFFITGDLGYLDEDGYVHISGREKDLIISGGFNIYPKEIEDILNGHEAVVESAVMAKENKDLGEVPIAVIVTKNKNKDLLREELSQLLSQNLAKYKIPKEITFLEELPRNAMGKIQKSEIKDRLSH
;
A
#
# COMPACT_ATOMS: atom_id res chain seq x y z
N MET A 1 27.73 9.37 20.98
CA MET A 1 26.35 9.93 20.95
C MET A 1 25.46 8.89 20.33
N GLY A 2 24.34 8.52 20.94
CA GLY A 2 23.46 7.47 20.37
C GLY A 2 22.78 7.95 19.11
N HIS A 3 22.69 7.05 18.18
CA HIS A 3 22.11 7.21 16.84
C HIS A 3 20.60 6.93 16.91
N SER A 4 19.79 7.65 16.14
CA SER A 4 18.39 7.32 15.86
C SER A 4 18.17 7.38 14.35
N LEU A 5 18.15 6.20 13.74
CA LEU A 5 18.28 6.03 12.27
C LEU A 5 17.31 6.90 11.47
N LEU A 6 16.02 6.85 11.80
CA LEU A 6 15.02 7.64 11.09
C LEU A 6 15.15 9.14 11.40
N PHE A 7 15.38 9.51 12.67
CA PHE A 7 15.54 10.92 13.01
C PHE A 7 16.75 11.54 12.31
N ASP A 8 17.91 10.90 12.38
CA ASP A 8 19.16 11.44 11.84
C ASP A 8 19.11 11.59 10.31
N ASN A 9 18.37 10.73 9.60
CA ASN A 9 18.33 10.73 8.14
C ASN A 9 17.07 11.40 7.54
N LEU A 10 15.90 11.31 8.18
CA LEU A 10 14.66 11.85 7.63
C LEU A 10 14.32 13.24 8.17
N ILE A 11 14.69 13.56 9.40
CA ILE A 11 14.21 14.76 10.09
C ILE A 11 15.33 15.80 10.29
N LYS A 12 16.41 15.39 10.88
CA LYS A 12 17.54 16.26 11.24
C LYS A 12 18.08 17.12 10.08
N PRO A 13 18.23 16.62 8.84
CA PRO A 13 18.69 17.43 7.71
C PRO A 13 17.75 18.60 7.37
N HIS A 14 16.52 18.56 7.81
CA HIS A 14 15.47 19.51 7.43
C HIS A 14 15.05 20.47 8.55
N LEU A 15 15.62 20.38 9.74
CA LEU A 15 15.23 21.23 10.87
C LEU A 15 15.35 22.73 10.61
N HIS A 16 16.21 23.13 9.69
CA HIS A 16 16.42 24.52 9.26
C HIS A 16 16.19 24.72 7.77
N ASN A 17 15.57 23.75 7.10
CA ASN A 17 15.32 23.80 5.67
C ASN A 17 14.03 24.59 5.37
N GLN A 18 14.18 25.76 4.73
CA GLN A 18 13.06 26.62 4.35
C GLN A 18 12.43 26.27 2.99
N ASP A 19 12.95 25.24 2.30
CA ASP A 19 12.34 24.79 1.04
C ASP A 19 10.90 24.32 1.27
N PRO A 20 10.02 24.46 0.26
CA PRO A 20 8.68 23.92 0.31
C PRO A 20 8.67 22.42 0.55
N PHE A 21 7.92 21.96 1.54
CA PHE A 21 7.62 20.56 1.81
C PHE A 21 6.26 20.19 1.22
N LEU A 22 5.18 20.83 1.69
CA LEU A 22 3.83 20.60 1.17
C LEU A 22 3.33 21.77 0.35
N ILE A 23 2.73 21.45 -0.79
CA ILE A 23 2.01 22.39 -1.65
C ILE A 23 0.54 21.98 -1.58
N TYR A 24 -0.31 22.82 -1.01
CA TYR A 24 -1.72 22.55 -0.84
C TYR A 24 -2.54 22.93 -2.08
N LYS A 25 -3.79 22.50 -2.12
CA LYS A 25 -4.71 22.71 -3.24
C LYS A 25 -4.99 24.18 -3.52
N ASP A 26 -4.97 25.04 -2.51
CA ASP A 26 -5.15 26.48 -2.60
C ASP A 26 -3.86 27.23 -3.02
N GLY A 27 -2.77 26.51 -3.22
CA GLY A 27 -1.45 27.05 -3.56
C GLY A 27 -0.63 27.49 -2.34
N SER A 28 -1.14 27.38 -1.13
CA SER A 28 -0.37 27.66 0.08
C SER A 28 0.76 26.63 0.26
N LEU A 29 1.83 27.06 0.93
CA LEU A 29 3.03 26.26 1.11
C LEU A 29 3.31 26.07 2.59
N LEU A 30 3.80 24.88 2.94
CA LEU A 30 4.41 24.58 4.24
C LEU A 30 5.88 24.21 4.01
N SER A 31 6.81 24.89 4.69
CA SER A 31 8.23 24.56 4.61
C SER A 31 8.56 23.31 5.43
N TYR A 32 9.70 22.69 5.14
CA TYR A 32 10.22 21.59 5.99
C TYR A 32 10.47 22.08 7.42
N GLN A 33 11.04 23.26 7.60
CA GLN A 33 11.30 23.87 8.91
C GLN A 33 10.01 24.02 9.71
N ASP A 34 8.96 24.62 9.12
CA ASP A 34 7.69 24.83 9.81
C ASP A 34 6.99 23.50 10.14
N PHE A 35 7.06 22.51 9.23
CA PHE A 35 6.55 21.17 9.48
C PHE A 35 7.26 20.47 10.64
N PHE A 36 8.58 20.54 10.72
CA PHE A 36 9.29 19.91 11.83
C PHE A 36 9.21 20.71 13.12
N SER A 37 9.03 22.02 13.07
CA SER A 37 8.65 22.83 14.26
C SER A 37 7.29 22.37 14.81
N LEU A 38 6.27 22.20 13.95
CA LEU A 38 4.98 21.61 14.33
C LEU A 38 5.16 20.21 14.93
N SER A 39 5.96 19.36 14.30
CA SER A 39 6.21 17.98 14.78
C SER A 39 6.89 17.94 16.14
N LYS A 40 7.81 18.85 16.42
CA LYS A 40 8.45 18.99 17.75
C LYS A 40 7.45 19.43 18.82
N LYS A 41 6.52 20.33 18.50
CA LYS A 41 5.44 20.73 19.41
C LYS A 41 4.47 19.59 19.69
N VAL A 42 4.13 18.80 18.66
CA VAL A 42 3.34 17.56 18.83
C VAL A 42 4.10 16.56 19.69
N SER A 43 5.41 16.44 19.54
CA SER A 43 6.24 15.57 20.40
C SER A 43 6.15 16.00 21.88
N GLN A 44 6.29 17.29 22.15
CA GLN A 44 6.16 17.83 23.51
C GLN A 44 4.76 17.61 24.11
N PHE A 45 3.72 17.78 23.26
CA PHE A 45 2.35 17.43 23.63
C PHE A 45 2.25 15.94 24.03
N LEU A 46 2.72 14.99 23.21
CA LEU A 46 2.68 13.57 23.51
C LEU A 46 3.38 13.25 24.84
N LEU A 47 4.55 13.81 25.06
CA LEU A 47 5.28 13.64 26.33
C LEU A 47 4.49 14.20 27.54
N SER A 48 3.82 15.35 27.38
CA SER A 48 2.97 15.93 28.45
C SER A 48 1.77 15.06 28.81
N GLN A 49 1.29 14.26 27.86
CA GLN A 49 0.23 13.26 28.08
C GLN A 49 0.77 11.92 28.62
N GLY A 50 2.06 11.86 28.97
CA GLY A 50 2.69 10.68 29.54
C GLY A 50 3.00 9.58 28.53
N VAL A 51 3.10 9.91 27.24
CA VAL A 51 3.59 8.97 26.22
C VAL A 51 5.10 8.78 26.42
N ALA A 52 5.52 7.54 26.52
CA ALA A 52 6.91 7.14 26.67
C ALA A 52 7.37 6.30 25.46
N LYS A 53 8.67 6.06 25.38
CA LYS A 53 9.26 5.15 24.40
C LYS A 53 8.57 3.78 24.42
N GLY A 54 8.17 3.28 23.24
CA GLY A 54 7.47 2.02 23.07
C GLY A 54 5.95 2.09 23.29
N ASP A 55 5.41 3.22 23.78
CA ASP A 55 3.97 3.40 23.83
C ASP A 55 3.37 3.58 22.42
N ARG A 56 2.13 3.08 22.23
CA ARG A 56 1.42 3.20 20.97
C ARG A 56 0.60 4.48 20.96
N VAL A 57 0.71 5.20 19.84
CA VAL A 57 -0.10 6.38 19.52
C VAL A 57 -0.97 6.02 18.34
N LEU A 58 -2.26 5.75 18.59
CA LEU A 58 -3.22 5.43 17.53
C LEU A 58 -3.76 6.70 16.91
N PHE A 59 -3.76 6.75 15.60
CA PHE A 59 -4.22 7.90 14.82
C PHE A 59 -5.31 7.48 13.83
N GLN A 60 -6.52 8.02 14.01
CA GLN A 60 -7.68 7.77 13.15
C GLN A 60 -8.30 9.08 12.71
N LEU A 61 -7.78 9.61 11.63
CA LEU A 61 -8.26 10.85 11.02
C LEU A 61 -8.05 10.78 9.51
N GLU A 62 -8.83 11.55 8.78
CA GLU A 62 -8.58 11.78 7.36
C GLU A 62 -7.18 12.35 7.13
N LYS A 63 -6.68 12.18 5.89
CA LYS A 63 -5.33 12.59 5.53
C LYS A 63 -5.11 14.08 5.78
N SER A 64 -4.14 14.39 6.63
CA SER A 64 -3.78 15.74 7.02
C SER A 64 -2.29 15.88 7.34
N VAL A 65 -1.80 17.09 7.45
CA VAL A 65 -0.43 17.38 7.91
C VAL A 65 -0.20 16.86 9.33
N TYR A 66 -1.24 16.82 10.15
CA TYR A 66 -1.12 16.33 11.53
C TYR A 66 -0.83 14.84 11.61
N GLY A 67 -1.35 14.03 10.66
CA GLY A 67 -0.98 12.61 10.59
C GLY A 67 0.52 12.41 10.34
N LEU A 68 1.11 13.22 9.47
CA LEU A 68 2.55 13.22 9.23
C LEU A 68 3.33 13.78 10.43
N ALA A 69 2.81 14.84 11.09
CA ALA A 69 3.44 15.42 12.27
C ALA A 69 3.46 14.45 13.46
N VAL A 70 2.38 13.67 13.67
CA VAL A 70 2.33 12.62 14.70
C VAL A 70 3.30 11.49 14.36
N TYR A 71 3.43 11.09 13.10
CA TYR A 71 4.46 10.11 12.69
C TYR A 71 5.88 10.61 13.01
N ALA A 72 6.20 11.85 12.64
CA ALA A 72 7.49 12.46 12.96
C ALA A 72 7.70 12.61 14.47
N ALA A 73 6.64 12.95 15.24
CA ALA A 73 6.68 13.03 16.69
C ALA A 73 6.94 11.66 17.34
N CYS A 74 6.36 10.58 16.82
CA CYS A 74 6.65 9.22 17.28
C CYS A 74 8.13 8.85 17.03
N ILE A 75 8.71 9.22 15.88
CA ILE A 75 10.15 9.05 15.63
C ILE A 75 11.00 9.80 16.66
N MET A 76 10.61 11.03 17.02
CA MET A 76 11.34 11.87 17.98
C MET A 76 11.22 11.40 19.44
N THR A 77 10.08 10.82 19.81
CA THR A 77 9.78 10.36 21.18
C THR A 77 10.05 8.87 21.39
N GLY A 78 10.31 8.11 20.32
CA GLY A 78 10.44 6.66 20.39
C GLY A 78 9.10 5.93 20.60
N ALA A 79 7.97 6.62 20.44
CA ALA A 79 6.65 6.01 20.47
C ALA A 79 6.36 5.24 19.19
N ILE A 80 5.40 4.32 19.23
CA ILE A 80 4.99 3.50 18.08
C ILE A 80 3.77 4.13 17.43
N TYR A 81 3.90 4.57 16.18
CA TYR A 81 2.82 5.14 15.39
C TYR A 81 1.87 4.06 14.86
N VAL A 82 0.57 4.22 15.09
CA VAL A 82 -0.47 3.26 14.70
C VAL A 82 -1.56 3.99 13.88
N PRO A 83 -1.31 4.26 12.59
CA PRO A 83 -2.32 4.87 11.73
C PRO A 83 -3.36 3.83 11.30
N ILE A 84 -4.63 4.18 11.42
CA ILE A 84 -5.74 3.35 10.93
C ILE A 84 -6.66 4.17 10.03
N ASN A 85 -7.40 3.47 9.15
CA ASN A 85 -8.33 4.11 8.24
C ASN A 85 -9.42 4.86 9.03
N ASP A 86 -9.67 6.11 8.66
CA ASP A 86 -10.72 6.96 9.23
C ASP A 86 -12.13 6.41 8.98
N GLN A 87 -12.30 5.62 7.92
CA GLN A 87 -13.57 5.02 7.52
C GLN A 87 -13.89 3.69 8.22
N TYR A 88 -12.98 3.15 9.03
CA TYR A 88 -13.29 1.94 9.79
C TYR A 88 -14.47 2.15 10.72
N THR A 89 -15.31 1.11 10.84
CA THR A 89 -16.43 1.09 11.75
C THR A 89 -15.98 1.19 13.21
N LEU A 90 -16.93 1.48 14.10
CA LEU A 90 -16.62 1.53 15.54
C LEU A 90 -16.13 0.17 16.07
N GLU A 91 -16.68 -0.95 15.60
CA GLU A 91 -16.29 -2.30 16.01
C GLU A 91 -14.87 -2.64 15.52
N GLU A 92 -14.50 -2.24 14.30
CA GLU A 92 -13.12 -2.36 13.83
C GLU A 92 -12.16 -1.50 14.66
N THR A 93 -12.53 -0.26 14.93
CA THR A 93 -11.74 0.65 15.78
C THR A 93 -11.54 0.08 17.19
N LYS A 94 -12.59 -0.48 17.78
CA LYS A 94 -12.54 -1.18 19.07
C LYS A 94 -11.54 -2.34 19.04
N TYR A 95 -11.54 -3.12 17.97
CA TYR A 95 -10.56 -4.19 17.79
C TYR A 95 -9.11 -3.62 17.82
N PHE A 96 -8.82 -2.59 17.01
CA PHE A 96 -7.48 -2.01 16.94
C PHE A 96 -7.02 -1.39 18.26
N ILE A 97 -7.91 -0.74 19.01
CA ILE A 97 -7.61 -0.22 20.35
C ILE A 97 -7.29 -1.37 21.31
N SER A 98 -8.10 -2.43 21.31
CA SER A 98 -7.92 -3.58 22.21
C SER A 98 -6.64 -4.35 21.91
N ASP A 99 -6.26 -4.48 20.63
CA ASP A 99 -5.08 -5.21 20.18
C ASP A 99 -3.80 -4.41 20.39
N SER A 100 -3.74 -3.16 19.90
CA SER A 100 -2.54 -2.32 20.03
C SER A 100 -2.36 -1.73 21.44
N ARG A 101 -3.41 -1.63 22.25
CA ARG A 101 -3.41 -1.03 23.59
C ARG A 101 -2.69 0.33 23.59
N PRO A 102 -3.22 1.33 22.86
CA PRO A 102 -2.55 2.60 22.72
C PRO A 102 -2.58 3.39 24.04
N LYS A 103 -1.53 4.16 24.29
CA LYS A 103 -1.48 5.15 25.38
C LYS A 103 -2.42 6.31 25.08
N ILE A 104 -2.48 6.71 23.78
CA ILE A 104 -3.30 7.82 23.28
C ILE A 104 -3.97 7.38 21.98
N VAL A 105 -5.21 7.83 21.80
CA VAL A 105 -5.97 7.79 20.56
C VAL A 105 -6.23 9.22 20.10
N LEU A 106 -5.75 9.58 18.91
CA LEU A 106 -6.00 10.85 18.24
C LEU A 106 -7.03 10.61 17.13
N CYS A 107 -8.20 11.24 17.24
CA CYS A 107 -9.31 11.01 16.29
C CYS A 107 -10.22 12.22 16.16
N SER A 108 -11.16 12.17 15.18
CA SER A 108 -12.16 13.22 14.99
C SER A 108 -13.13 13.33 16.18
N ALA A 109 -13.83 14.47 16.30
CA ALA A 109 -14.82 14.71 17.33
C ALA A 109 -15.90 13.62 17.43
N ASN A 110 -16.44 13.20 16.28
CA ASN A 110 -17.46 12.16 16.21
C ASN A 110 -16.90 10.83 16.73
N ARG A 111 -15.72 10.45 16.25
CA ARG A 111 -15.06 9.19 16.65
C ARG A 111 -14.70 9.20 18.13
N LYS A 112 -14.26 10.35 18.68
CA LYS A 112 -14.00 10.49 20.09
C LYS A 112 -15.25 10.20 20.93
N SER A 113 -16.39 10.82 20.57
CA SER A 113 -17.66 10.58 21.26
C SER A 113 -18.06 9.10 21.27
N GLU A 114 -17.88 8.41 20.12
CA GLU A 114 -18.17 6.98 20.01
C GLU A 114 -17.24 6.12 20.88
N ILE A 115 -15.93 6.41 20.90
CA ILE A 115 -14.93 5.66 21.69
C ILE A 115 -15.12 5.88 23.20
N ASP A 116 -15.44 7.10 23.63
CA ASP A 116 -15.67 7.42 25.04
C ASP A 116 -16.79 6.56 25.64
N HIS A 117 -17.80 6.20 24.87
CA HIS A 117 -18.89 5.30 25.30
C HIS A 117 -18.46 3.82 25.45
N LEU A 118 -17.38 3.40 24.83
CA LEU A 118 -16.93 1.99 24.89
C LEU A 118 -16.21 1.61 26.19
N ASN A 119 -15.71 2.56 26.96
CA ASN A 119 -14.92 2.35 28.18
C ASN A 119 -13.74 1.36 28.03
N ILE A 120 -13.15 1.28 26.83
CA ILE A 120 -12.03 0.37 26.51
C ILE A 120 -10.66 1.02 26.70
N ILE A 121 -10.62 2.32 26.84
CA ILE A 121 -9.44 3.13 27.11
C ILE A 121 -9.83 4.24 28.10
N ASN A 122 -8.87 4.69 28.91
CA ASN A 122 -9.11 5.85 29.79
C ASN A 122 -9.56 7.05 28.93
N PRO A 123 -10.71 7.69 29.23
CA PRO A 123 -11.23 8.82 28.43
C PRO A 123 -10.23 9.97 28.25
N SER A 124 -9.34 10.21 29.22
CA SER A 124 -8.25 11.19 29.08
C SER A 124 -7.22 10.84 28.01
N GLY A 125 -7.16 9.59 27.56
CA GLY A 125 -6.31 9.13 26.48
C GLY A 125 -6.94 9.24 25.09
N VAL A 126 -8.22 9.65 24.98
CA VAL A 126 -8.90 9.89 23.70
C VAL A 126 -8.97 11.39 23.45
N ILE A 127 -8.26 11.86 22.45
CA ILE A 127 -8.05 13.29 22.20
C ILE A 127 -8.58 13.63 20.82
N GLU A 128 -9.39 14.69 20.79
CA GLU A 128 -9.93 15.21 19.55
C GLU A 128 -8.86 15.95 18.76
N ILE A 129 -8.81 15.65 17.46
CA ILE A 129 -7.97 16.36 16.50
C ILE A 129 -8.81 16.70 15.26
N ASP A 130 -8.69 17.95 14.81
CA ASP A 130 -9.30 18.44 13.57
C ASP A 130 -8.24 18.42 12.46
N PRO A 131 -8.57 17.98 11.23
CA PRO A 131 -7.59 17.87 10.15
C PRO A 131 -6.97 19.19 9.69
N ILE A 132 -7.65 20.32 9.98
CA ILE A 132 -7.24 21.67 9.58
C ILE A 132 -6.69 22.44 10.79
N LYS A 133 -7.41 22.41 11.92
CA LYS A 133 -7.11 23.22 13.11
C LYS A 133 -6.13 22.54 14.08
N GLY A 134 -5.96 21.22 13.99
CA GLY A 134 -5.12 20.45 14.89
C GLY A 134 -5.82 20.01 16.17
N LEU A 135 -5.08 19.94 17.26
CA LEU A 135 -5.60 19.48 18.56
C LEU A 135 -6.61 20.47 19.11
N MET A 136 -7.87 20.07 19.22
CA MET A 136 -8.96 20.98 19.62
C MET A 136 -8.97 21.34 21.09
N GLN A 137 -8.49 20.45 21.95
CA GLN A 137 -8.44 20.63 23.40
C GLN A 137 -7.14 21.26 23.88
N PHE A 138 -6.15 21.41 23.00
CA PHE A 138 -4.80 21.87 23.34
C PHE A 138 -4.29 22.84 22.28
N ASN A 139 -3.83 23.99 22.74
CA ASN A 139 -3.20 24.97 21.86
C ASN A 139 -1.73 24.61 21.64
N LEU A 140 -1.39 24.05 20.46
CA LEU A 140 -0.01 23.71 20.13
C LEU A 140 0.97 24.88 20.18
N GLN A 141 0.48 26.13 20.15
CA GLN A 141 1.33 27.32 20.29
C GLN A 141 1.85 27.49 21.74
N GLU A 142 1.19 26.88 22.73
CA GLU A 142 1.60 26.92 24.12
C GLU A 142 2.71 25.89 24.45
N TYR A 143 2.95 24.95 23.53
CA TYR A 143 3.99 23.94 23.68
C TYR A 143 5.30 24.45 23.08
N ASN A 144 6.37 24.33 23.85
CA ASN A 144 7.72 24.52 23.35
C ASN A 144 8.11 23.34 22.45
N GLU A 145 9.05 23.57 21.55
CA GLU A 145 9.66 22.47 20.80
C GLU A 145 10.48 21.57 21.74
N ILE A 146 10.42 20.26 21.51
CA ILE A 146 11.31 19.36 22.27
C ILE A 146 12.77 19.64 21.90
N GLU A 147 13.63 19.61 22.92
CA GLU A 147 15.09 19.81 22.74
C GLU A 147 15.83 18.46 22.67
N GLN A 148 15.35 17.47 23.41
CA GLN A 148 15.98 16.16 23.49
C GLN A 148 15.17 15.12 22.74
N ILE A 149 15.84 14.49 21.76
CA ILE A 149 15.28 13.40 20.96
C ILE A 149 15.55 12.06 21.67
N GLN A 150 14.51 11.24 21.78
CA GLN A 150 14.64 9.91 22.36
C GLN A 150 15.51 9.02 21.46
N ARG A 151 16.48 8.37 22.06
CA ARG A 151 17.30 7.39 21.34
C ARG A 151 16.57 6.09 21.15
N VAL A 152 16.54 5.62 19.90
CA VAL A 152 15.87 4.39 19.50
C VAL A 152 16.85 3.58 18.64
N ASN A 153 17.09 2.32 18.99
CA ASN A 153 17.97 1.45 18.22
C ASN A 153 17.33 1.09 16.87
N ASP A 154 18.16 0.68 15.91
CA ASP A 154 17.72 0.43 14.53
C ASP A 154 16.63 -0.66 14.40
N ASP A 155 16.67 -1.68 15.26
CA ASP A 155 15.71 -2.78 15.26
C ASP A 155 14.49 -2.54 16.18
N GLU A 156 14.44 -1.41 16.90
CA GLU A 156 13.27 -1.07 17.71
C GLU A 156 12.09 -0.66 16.84
N ILE A 157 10.90 -1.13 17.26
CA ILE A 157 9.65 -0.91 16.52
C ILE A 157 9.23 0.56 16.65
N ILE A 158 8.84 1.15 15.52
CA ILE A 158 8.42 2.54 15.42
C ILE A 158 7.02 2.71 14.82
N ALA A 159 6.50 1.68 14.17
CA ALA A 159 5.15 1.73 13.63
C ALA A 159 4.48 0.35 13.64
N PHE A 160 3.15 0.35 13.81
CA PHE A 160 2.29 -0.77 13.48
C PHE A 160 1.42 -0.40 12.28
N LEU A 161 1.36 -1.29 11.29
CA LEU A 161 0.34 -1.23 10.25
C LEU A 161 -0.52 -2.49 10.31
N TYR A 162 -1.83 -2.32 10.27
CA TYR A 162 -2.76 -3.44 10.26
C TYR A 162 -3.01 -3.94 8.84
N THR A 163 -2.95 -5.27 8.68
CA THR A 163 -3.29 -5.95 7.42
C THR A 163 -4.51 -6.82 7.60
N SER A 164 -5.32 -6.94 6.56
CA SER A 164 -6.40 -7.93 6.53
C SER A 164 -5.78 -9.32 6.49
N GLY A 165 -5.66 -9.97 7.65
CA GLY A 165 -5.13 -11.33 7.76
C GLY A 165 -5.94 -12.34 6.94
N THR A 166 -5.29 -13.45 6.59
CA THR A 166 -5.94 -14.60 5.93
C THR A 166 -6.97 -15.30 6.82
N THR A 167 -6.92 -15.08 8.13
CA THR A 167 -7.76 -15.71 9.16
C THR A 167 -8.95 -14.86 9.63
N GLY A 168 -9.27 -13.77 8.92
CA GLY A 168 -10.44 -12.92 9.18
C GLY A 168 -10.19 -11.72 10.11
N LYS A 169 -9.23 -11.77 11.05
CA LYS A 169 -8.86 -10.62 11.89
C LYS A 169 -7.57 -9.97 11.37
N SER A 170 -7.55 -8.64 11.33
CA SER A 170 -6.36 -7.88 10.95
C SER A 170 -5.22 -8.14 11.93
N LYS A 171 -3.98 -8.25 11.40
CA LYS A 171 -2.76 -8.44 12.19
C LYS A 171 -1.95 -7.14 12.19
N ALA A 172 -1.42 -6.75 13.34
CA ALA A 172 -0.48 -5.63 13.43
C ALA A 172 0.92 -6.08 13.01
N VAL A 173 1.41 -5.52 11.93
CA VAL A 173 2.78 -5.71 11.44
C VAL A 173 3.70 -4.74 12.18
N ALA A 174 4.64 -5.27 12.94
CA ALA A 174 5.59 -4.47 13.71
C ALA A 174 6.81 -4.11 12.85
N LEU A 175 6.96 -2.82 12.54
CA LEU A 175 7.99 -2.29 11.66
C LEU A 175 9.05 -1.51 12.46
N SER A 176 10.31 -1.91 12.30
CA SER A 176 11.45 -1.25 12.94
C SER A 176 11.93 -0.03 12.14
N GLN A 177 12.79 0.79 12.76
CA GLN A 177 13.48 1.87 12.07
C GLN A 177 14.26 1.37 10.85
N ASN A 178 14.97 0.23 11.00
CA ASN A 178 15.76 -0.35 9.92
C ASN A 178 14.88 -0.83 8.76
N ASN A 179 13.73 -1.45 9.02
CA ASN A 179 12.81 -1.86 7.96
C ASN A 179 12.38 -0.66 7.10
N LEU A 180 12.02 0.45 7.73
CA LEU A 180 11.52 1.64 7.06
C LEU A 180 12.66 2.41 6.35
N PHE A 181 13.80 2.57 7.01
CA PHE A 181 14.92 3.33 6.46
C PHE A 181 15.59 2.61 5.28
N SER A 182 15.93 1.32 5.45
CA SER A 182 16.58 0.54 4.39
C SER A 182 15.78 0.54 3.10
N ASN A 183 14.47 0.34 3.21
CA ASN A 183 13.58 0.34 2.05
C ASN A 183 13.49 1.73 1.39
N ALA A 184 13.27 2.79 2.17
CA ALA A 184 13.18 4.15 1.63
C ALA A 184 14.49 4.61 0.98
N SER A 185 15.64 4.26 1.57
CA SER A 185 16.97 4.58 1.02
C SER A 185 17.18 3.89 -0.34
N VAL A 186 16.91 2.58 -0.41
CA VAL A 186 17.02 1.82 -1.66
C VAL A 186 16.09 2.40 -2.73
N LEU A 187 14.84 2.70 -2.40
CA LEU A 187 13.87 3.26 -3.35
C LEU A 187 14.28 4.64 -3.86
N LYS A 188 14.76 5.52 -2.97
CA LYS A 188 15.26 6.84 -3.36
C LYS A 188 16.35 6.71 -4.43
N ASP A 189 17.34 5.84 -4.20
CA ASP A 189 18.47 5.66 -5.11
C ASP A 189 18.05 4.93 -6.39
N PHE A 190 17.25 3.85 -6.27
CA PHE A 190 16.82 3.03 -7.41
C PHE A 190 15.88 3.79 -8.36
N TRP A 191 15.05 4.69 -7.85
CA TRP A 191 14.18 5.56 -8.65
C TRP A 191 14.81 6.92 -8.96
N GLN A 192 16.05 7.15 -8.55
CA GLN A 192 16.80 8.38 -8.73
C GLN A 192 16.00 9.62 -8.25
N ILE A 193 15.35 9.48 -7.07
CA ILE A 193 14.57 10.57 -6.50
C ILE A 193 15.49 11.63 -5.92
N THR A 194 15.28 12.89 -6.31
CA THR A 194 16.12 14.02 -5.95
C THR A 194 15.32 15.19 -5.39
N LYS A 195 16.00 16.17 -4.82
CA LYS A 195 15.40 17.42 -4.32
C LYS A 195 14.68 18.23 -5.41
N GLN A 196 15.06 18.07 -6.67
CA GLN A 196 14.44 18.78 -7.81
C GLN A 196 13.07 18.21 -8.17
N ASP A 197 12.75 17.03 -7.68
CA ASP A 197 11.47 16.40 -7.94
C ASP A 197 10.30 17.07 -7.23
N ARG A 198 9.12 16.89 -7.80
CA ARG A 198 7.84 17.27 -7.22
C ARG A 198 6.88 16.11 -7.32
N LEU A 199 6.53 15.57 -6.15
CA LEU A 199 5.66 14.40 -6.04
C LEU A 199 4.20 14.80 -5.97
N ILE A 200 3.35 14.20 -6.81
CA ILE A 200 1.89 14.22 -6.62
C ILE A 200 1.53 13.12 -5.64
N HIS A 201 0.99 13.49 -4.50
CA HIS A 201 0.63 12.59 -3.42
C HIS A 201 -0.86 12.65 -3.13
N MET A 202 -1.62 11.69 -3.69
CA MET A 202 -3.07 11.51 -3.50
C MET A 202 -3.40 10.17 -2.79
N LEU A 203 -2.38 9.46 -2.29
CA LEU A 203 -2.53 8.20 -1.58
C LEU A 203 -2.89 8.42 -0.10
N PRO A 204 -3.59 7.48 0.54
CA PRO A 204 -3.82 7.54 1.99
C PRO A 204 -2.51 7.35 2.77
N ILE A 205 -2.40 7.99 3.94
CA ILE A 205 -1.22 7.92 4.81
C ILE A 205 -1.36 6.93 5.97
N PHE A 206 -2.34 6.04 5.92
CA PHE A 206 -2.47 4.90 6.83
C PHE A 206 -1.99 3.58 6.20
N HIS A 207 -1.43 3.64 4.98
CA HIS A 207 -0.84 2.52 4.26
C HIS A 207 0.63 2.74 3.94
N THR A 208 1.38 1.64 3.85
CA THR A 208 2.81 1.66 3.56
C THR A 208 3.15 2.47 2.29
N HIS A 209 2.35 2.36 1.21
CA HIS A 209 2.61 3.08 -0.04
C HIS A 209 2.57 4.61 0.14
N GLY A 210 1.52 5.15 0.75
CA GLY A 210 1.39 6.58 0.94
C GLY A 210 2.24 7.12 2.08
N LEU A 211 2.41 6.37 3.16
CA LEU A 211 3.15 6.83 4.33
C LEU A 211 4.66 6.54 4.21
N PHE A 212 5.06 5.27 4.10
CA PHE A 212 6.48 4.93 4.19
C PHE A 212 7.20 5.04 2.85
N VAL A 213 6.59 4.53 1.77
CA VAL A 213 7.23 4.61 0.45
C VAL A 213 7.28 6.06 -0.04
N ALA A 214 6.14 6.75 -0.08
CA ALA A 214 6.09 8.10 -0.60
C ALA A 214 6.75 9.12 0.34
N MET A 215 6.37 9.14 1.63
CA MET A 215 6.84 10.22 2.51
C MET A 215 8.26 9.99 3.04
N ASN A 216 8.71 8.75 3.31
CA ASN A 216 10.10 8.56 3.73
C ASN A 216 11.09 8.83 2.59
N THR A 217 10.74 8.48 1.33
CA THR A 217 11.57 8.89 0.17
C THR A 217 11.56 10.41 -0.03
N THR A 218 10.43 11.07 0.26
CA THR A 218 10.33 12.53 0.28
C THR A 218 11.26 13.16 1.31
N PHE A 219 11.20 12.69 2.55
CA PHE A 219 12.07 13.18 3.62
C PHE A 219 13.56 12.94 3.31
N LEU A 220 13.93 11.75 2.78
CA LEU A 220 15.31 11.47 2.38
C LEU A 220 15.83 12.35 1.25
N SER A 221 14.96 12.83 0.38
CA SER A 221 15.32 13.58 -0.82
C SER A 221 15.18 15.09 -0.67
N GLY A 222 14.32 15.54 0.25
CA GLY A 222 14.02 16.97 0.43
C GLY A 222 13.18 17.56 -0.70
N LEU A 223 12.41 16.75 -1.42
CA LEU A 223 11.55 17.19 -2.54
C LEU A 223 10.23 17.82 -2.05
N ALA A 224 9.57 18.59 -2.91
CA ALA A 224 8.26 19.16 -2.61
C ALA A 224 7.12 18.22 -3.03
N VAL A 225 6.01 18.26 -2.28
CA VAL A 225 4.86 17.37 -2.45
C VAL A 225 3.58 18.16 -2.70
N TYR A 226 2.91 17.92 -3.82
CA TYR A 226 1.50 18.29 -4.00
C TYR A 226 0.65 17.37 -3.12
N PHE A 227 0.19 17.86 -1.98
CA PHE A 227 -0.45 17.08 -0.94
C PHE A 227 -1.96 17.22 -0.98
N TYR A 228 -2.63 16.22 -1.53
CA TYR A 228 -4.07 16.16 -1.69
C TYR A 228 -4.67 15.06 -0.84
N GLU A 229 -5.82 15.31 -0.25
CA GLU A 229 -6.51 14.37 0.64
C GLU A 229 -6.78 13.01 -0.03
N LYS A 230 -7.33 13.05 -1.24
CA LYS A 230 -7.68 11.87 -2.04
C LYS A 230 -7.48 12.09 -3.53
N PHE A 231 -7.58 11.03 -4.31
CA PHE A 231 -7.49 11.11 -5.75
C PHE A 231 -8.65 11.92 -6.34
N SER A 232 -8.28 12.89 -7.16
CA SER A 232 -9.18 13.70 -7.97
C SER A 232 -8.54 13.89 -9.35
N LEU A 233 -9.19 13.37 -10.39
CA LEU A 233 -8.67 13.45 -11.76
C LEU A 233 -8.56 14.93 -12.20
N SER A 234 -9.58 15.73 -11.93
CA SER A 234 -9.60 17.16 -12.29
C SER A 234 -8.54 17.98 -11.57
N ASP A 235 -8.16 17.61 -10.35
CA ASP A 235 -7.06 18.26 -9.63
C ASP A 235 -5.70 17.76 -10.17
N LEU A 236 -5.59 16.46 -10.47
CA LEU A 236 -4.40 15.89 -11.09
C LEU A 236 -4.07 16.57 -12.42
N GLU A 237 -5.06 16.77 -13.30
CA GLU A 237 -4.90 17.43 -14.60
C GLU A 237 -4.34 18.86 -14.48
N LYS A 238 -4.67 19.56 -13.40
CA LYS A 238 -4.17 20.94 -13.16
C LYS A 238 -2.72 20.97 -12.69
N ILE A 239 -2.31 19.98 -11.87
CA ILE A 239 -0.99 20.00 -11.22
C ILE A 239 0.07 19.20 -11.96
N ILE A 240 -0.32 18.25 -12.80
CA ILE A 240 0.62 17.35 -13.53
C ILE A 240 1.66 18.11 -14.37
N PRO A 241 1.36 19.25 -15.01
CA PRO A 241 2.37 20.04 -15.74
C PRO A 241 3.49 20.60 -14.87
N ASN A 242 3.28 20.70 -13.55
CA ASN A 242 4.23 21.25 -12.58
C ASN A 242 4.90 20.20 -11.71
N ALA A 243 4.61 18.92 -11.97
CA ALA A 243 5.12 17.78 -11.21
C ALA A 243 6.11 16.95 -12.04
N THR A 244 6.83 16.06 -11.37
CA THR A 244 7.79 15.14 -12.00
C THR A 244 7.52 13.68 -11.65
N LEU A 245 6.88 13.43 -10.50
CA LEU A 245 6.60 12.09 -9.97
C LEU A 245 5.12 11.93 -9.63
N LEU A 246 4.55 10.78 -9.96
CA LEU A 246 3.27 10.32 -9.45
C LEU A 246 3.41 8.91 -8.88
N MET A 247 3.04 8.73 -7.62
CA MET A 247 2.86 7.42 -7.02
C MET A 247 1.36 7.12 -6.91
N GLY A 248 0.91 6.06 -7.55
CA GLY A 248 -0.50 5.73 -7.65
C GLY A 248 -0.80 4.24 -7.59
N VAL A 249 -2.07 3.94 -7.66
CA VAL A 249 -2.62 2.58 -7.78
C VAL A 249 -3.20 2.39 -9.19
N PRO A 250 -3.40 1.16 -9.67
CA PRO A 250 -3.89 0.90 -11.03
C PRO A 250 -5.14 1.68 -11.42
N THR A 251 -6.08 1.88 -10.49
CA THR A 251 -7.30 2.66 -10.74
C THR A 251 -7.04 4.13 -11.09
N TYR A 252 -5.91 4.72 -10.66
CA TYR A 252 -5.54 6.08 -11.06
C TYR A 252 -5.19 6.10 -12.55
N TYR A 253 -4.39 5.16 -13.01
CA TYR A 253 -3.94 5.05 -14.40
C TYR A 253 -5.11 4.74 -15.34
N LYS A 254 -6.03 3.85 -14.92
CA LYS A 254 -7.27 3.60 -15.67
C LYS A 254 -8.08 4.88 -15.88
N ARG A 255 -8.30 5.68 -14.82
CA ARG A 255 -9.01 6.96 -14.91
C ARG A 255 -8.24 7.99 -15.75
N MET A 256 -6.91 7.99 -15.69
CA MET A 256 -6.07 8.83 -16.54
C MET A 256 -6.18 8.43 -18.01
N ASN A 257 -6.29 7.13 -18.33
CA ASN A 257 -6.51 6.65 -19.69
C ASN A 257 -7.88 7.12 -20.24
N GLU A 258 -8.90 7.18 -19.39
CA GLU A 258 -10.24 7.65 -19.77
C GLU A 258 -10.30 9.18 -19.99
N SER A 259 -9.39 9.96 -19.42
CA SER A 259 -9.40 11.44 -19.55
C SER A 259 -8.96 11.90 -20.95
N PRO A 260 -9.70 12.77 -21.62
CA PRO A 260 -9.26 13.35 -22.89
C PRO A 260 -8.12 14.38 -22.73
N LEU A 261 -7.90 14.91 -21.53
CA LEU A 261 -6.87 15.92 -21.25
C LEU A 261 -5.49 15.31 -21.01
N ILE A 262 -5.43 14.11 -20.44
CA ILE A 262 -4.15 13.42 -20.21
C ILE A 262 -3.58 12.99 -21.57
N ASN A 263 -2.46 13.57 -21.93
CA ASN A 263 -1.76 13.31 -23.19
C ASN A 263 -0.27 13.60 -23.04
N LYS A 264 0.50 13.41 -24.11
CA LYS A 264 1.95 13.60 -24.14
C LYS A 264 2.37 15.03 -23.79
N GLU A 265 1.63 16.04 -24.23
CA GLU A 265 1.94 17.45 -23.94
C GLU A 265 1.71 17.78 -22.46
N LEU A 266 0.57 17.37 -21.91
CA LEU A 266 0.26 17.64 -20.50
C LEU A 266 1.25 16.96 -19.55
N THR A 267 1.74 15.77 -19.90
CA THR A 267 2.64 14.96 -19.08
C THR A 267 4.12 15.18 -19.36
N ARG A 268 4.50 16.12 -20.22
CA ARG A 268 5.88 16.32 -20.72
C ARG A 268 6.93 16.52 -19.62
N ASN A 269 6.56 17.12 -18.50
CA ASN A 269 7.46 17.39 -17.37
C ASN A 269 7.55 16.21 -16.37
N MET A 270 6.65 15.25 -16.50
CA MET A 270 6.69 14.03 -15.69
C MET A 270 7.85 13.14 -16.16
N ARG A 271 8.57 12.57 -15.20
CA ARG A 271 9.63 11.62 -15.49
C ARG A 271 9.34 10.20 -14.99
N LEU A 272 8.44 10.08 -14.00
CA LEU A 272 8.18 8.80 -13.39
C LEU A 272 6.73 8.67 -12.92
N PHE A 273 6.08 7.61 -13.39
CA PHE A 273 4.79 7.13 -12.95
C PHE A 273 4.98 5.77 -12.30
N ILE A 274 4.65 5.64 -11.01
CA ILE A 274 4.83 4.42 -10.22
C ILE A 274 3.48 3.82 -9.90
N SER A 275 3.28 2.54 -10.20
CA SER A 275 2.08 1.79 -9.86
C SER A 275 2.36 0.64 -8.90
N GLY A 276 1.42 0.40 -7.98
CA GLY A 276 1.47 -0.78 -7.11
C GLY A 276 0.26 -0.88 -6.19
N SER A 277 0.34 -1.74 -5.19
CA SER A 277 -0.72 -2.13 -4.25
C SER A 277 -1.82 -3.02 -4.86
N ALA A 278 -1.90 -3.12 -6.18
CA ALA A 278 -2.76 -4.04 -6.93
C ALA A 278 -2.11 -4.34 -8.30
N PRO A 279 -2.51 -5.41 -9.00
CA PRO A 279 -2.04 -5.69 -10.34
C PRO A 279 -2.48 -4.61 -11.34
N LEU A 280 -1.56 -4.13 -12.18
CA LEU A 280 -1.85 -3.27 -13.32
C LEU A 280 -2.07 -4.16 -14.56
N SER A 281 -3.15 -3.93 -15.31
CA SER A 281 -3.38 -4.69 -16.54
C SER A 281 -2.39 -4.28 -17.62
N SER A 282 -1.97 -5.23 -18.46
CA SER A 282 -1.10 -4.93 -19.61
C SER A 282 -1.77 -3.99 -20.61
N VAL A 283 -3.10 -4.03 -20.70
CA VAL A 283 -3.90 -3.13 -21.54
C VAL A 283 -3.79 -1.69 -21.03
N ASP A 284 -4.08 -1.46 -19.75
CA ASP A 284 -3.97 -0.11 -19.16
C ASP A 284 -2.55 0.45 -19.30
N HIS A 285 -1.53 -0.40 -19.14
CA HIS A 285 -0.12 0.00 -19.30
C HIS A 285 0.17 0.44 -20.75
N GLN A 286 -0.29 -0.34 -21.75
CA GLN A 286 -0.08 -0.03 -23.18
C GLN A 286 -0.86 1.22 -23.61
N GLU A 287 -2.11 1.36 -23.17
CA GLU A 287 -2.93 2.55 -23.44
C GLU A 287 -2.28 3.81 -22.86
N PHE A 288 -1.78 3.72 -21.61
CA PHE A 288 -1.09 4.82 -20.97
C PHE A 288 0.15 5.25 -21.77
N PHE A 289 0.95 4.27 -22.21
CA PHE A 289 2.12 4.54 -23.05
C PHE A 289 1.73 5.17 -24.38
N ALA A 290 0.75 4.63 -25.09
CA ALA A 290 0.29 5.17 -26.37
C ALA A 290 -0.17 6.63 -26.24
N LYS A 291 -0.82 6.96 -25.12
CA LYS A 291 -1.41 8.27 -24.84
C LYS A 291 -0.40 9.32 -24.37
N THR A 292 0.55 8.91 -23.52
CA THR A 292 1.46 9.84 -22.83
C THR A 292 2.92 9.71 -23.26
N GLY A 293 3.30 8.60 -23.87
CA GLY A 293 4.70 8.26 -24.14
C GLY A 293 5.48 7.77 -22.91
N HIS A 294 4.85 7.67 -21.74
CA HIS A 294 5.48 7.20 -20.51
C HIS A 294 5.16 5.73 -20.22
N THR A 295 6.18 4.97 -19.86
CA THR A 295 6.03 3.60 -19.36
C THR A 295 5.86 3.62 -17.85
N ILE A 296 4.77 3.06 -17.35
CA ILE A 296 4.53 2.98 -15.90
C ILE A 296 5.57 2.03 -15.27
N LEU A 297 6.11 2.44 -14.14
CA LEU A 297 7.01 1.62 -13.33
C LEU A 297 6.17 0.82 -12.33
N GLU A 298 5.98 -0.45 -12.62
CA GLU A 298 5.32 -1.39 -11.70
C GLU A 298 6.30 -1.89 -10.64
N ARG A 299 5.82 -2.06 -9.42
CA ARG A 299 6.58 -2.57 -8.28
C ARG A 299 5.70 -3.44 -7.40
N TYR A 300 6.31 -4.31 -6.60
CA TYR A 300 5.64 -5.21 -5.67
C TYR A 300 6.17 -5.03 -4.25
N GLY A 301 5.24 -5.10 -3.33
CA GLY A 301 5.49 -5.08 -1.91
C GLY A 301 4.21 -5.28 -1.12
N MET A 302 4.35 -5.44 0.16
CA MET A 302 3.26 -5.65 1.10
C MET A 302 3.60 -4.97 2.43
N THR A 303 2.66 -4.93 3.36
CA THR A 303 2.88 -4.25 4.64
C THR A 303 4.05 -4.85 5.41
N GLU A 304 4.18 -6.17 5.36
CA GLU A 304 5.20 -6.97 6.04
C GLU A 304 6.63 -6.73 5.52
N THR A 305 6.74 -6.22 4.29
CA THR A 305 8.06 -6.11 3.64
C THR A 305 8.31 -4.76 2.99
N ASN A 306 7.40 -3.80 3.10
CA ASN A 306 7.42 -2.59 2.27
C ASN A 306 7.57 -2.95 0.78
N MET A 307 8.62 -2.50 0.08
CA MET A 307 8.84 -2.83 -1.33
C MET A 307 9.92 -3.89 -1.50
N ASN A 308 9.64 -4.88 -2.33
CA ASN A 308 10.50 -6.04 -2.58
C ASN A 308 11.14 -5.98 -3.96
N THR A 309 10.34 -5.59 -4.96
CA THR A 309 10.78 -5.50 -6.35
C THR A 309 10.37 -4.18 -6.96
N SER A 310 11.03 -3.83 -8.03
CA SER A 310 10.66 -2.71 -8.88
C SER A 310 11.14 -2.93 -10.31
N ASN A 311 10.34 -2.54 -11.30
CA ASN A 311 10.89 -2.32 -12.62
C ASN A 311 11.97 -1.22 -12.55
N PRO A 312 13.02 -1.28 -13.37
CA PRO A 312 14.12 -0.34 -13.31
C PRO A 312 13.71 1.08 -13.72
N TYR A 313 14.34 2.08 -13.12
CA TYR A 313 14.20 3.46 -13.57
C TYR A 313 14.75 3.62 -14.98
N GLU A 314 15.97 3.17 -15.20
CA GLU A 314 16.61 3.07 -16.52
C GLU A 314 16.60 1.62 -17.01
N GLY A 315 16.28 1.41 -18.28
CA GLY A 315 16.22 0.09 -18.89
C GLY A 315 14.81 -0.39 -19.20
N LYS A 316 14.65 -1.71 -19.36
CA LYS A 316 13.40 -2.30 -19.82
C LYS A 316 12.41 -2.47 -18.67
N ARG A 317 11.27 -1.79 -18.74
CA ARG A 317 10.10 -2.05 -17.90
C ARG A 317 9.20 -3.05 -18.62
N LYS A 318 8.97 -4.21 -17.98
CA LYS A 318 8.18 -5.29 -18.57
C LYS A 318 6.73 -5.19 -18.05
N PRO A 319 5.73 -4.87 -18.92
CA PRO A 319 4.32 -4.93 -18.53
C PRO A 319 3.94 -6.32 -17.99
N GLY A 320 3.16 -6.36 -16.90
CA GLY A 320 2.78 -7.61 -16.24
C GLY A 320 3.85 -8.24 -15.36
N SER A 321 5.04 -7.63 -15.28
CA SER A 321 6.07 -7.96 -14.30
C SER A 321 6.15 -6.87 -13.24
N VAL A 322 6.38 -7.27 -11.99
CA VAL A 322 6.60 -6.35 -10.87
C VAL A 322 8.09 -5.97 -10.71
N GLY A 323 8.92 -6.33 -11.68
CA GLY A 323 10.32 -5.94 -11.78
C GLY A 323 11.30 -6.91 -11.15
N LEU A 324 12.51 -6.41 -10.95
CA LEU A 324 13.64 -7.13 -10.37
C LEU A 324 13.65 -7.00 -8.83
N PRO A 325 14.22 -7.94 -8.09
CA PRO A 325 14.50 -7.76 -6.67
C PRO A 325 15.27 -6.45 -6.42
N LEU A 326 14.83 -5.67 -5.44
CA LEU A 326 15.56 -4.46 -5.05
C LEU A 326 16.89 -4.81 -4.39
N PRO A 327 17.88 -3.90 -4.40
CA PRO A 327 19.16 -4.11 -3.74
C PRO A 327 19.02 -4.59 -2.30
N ASN A 328 19.85 -5.55 -1.89
CA ASN A 328 19.85 -6.19 -0.58
C ASN A 328 18.59 -7.05 -0.25
N ILE A 329 17.74 -7.31 -1.23
CA ILE A 329 16.57 -8.18 -1.08
C ILE A 329 16.80 -9.46 -1.86
N GLN A 330 16.65 -10.59 -1.18
CA GLN A 330 16.69 -11.91 -1.78
C GLN A 330 15.27 -12.41 -2.00
N ILE A 331 15.00 -12.90 -3.20
CA ILE A 331 13.71 -13.51 -3.56
C ILE A 331 13.99 -14.89 -4.12
N ARG A 332 13.25 -15.89 -3.64
CA ARG A 332 13.24 -17.22 -4.23
C ARG A 332 11.80 -17.68 -4.44
N ILE A 333 11.63 -18.56 -5.40
CA ILE A 333 10.36 -19.22 -5.68
C ILE A 333 10.51 -20.68 -5.25
N THR A 334 9.63 -21.17 -4.39
CA THR A 334 9.71 -22.54 -3.87
C THR A 334 8.46 -23.32 -4.24
N GLY A 335 8.64 -24.64 -4.40
CA GLY A 335 7.50 -25.55 -4.61
C GLY A 335 6.62 -25.58 -3.37
N HIS A 336 5.30 -25.56 -3.57
CA HIS A 336 4.30 -25.52 -2.50
C HIS A 336 4.52 -26.65 -1.47
N ASP A 337 4.67 -27.89 -1.93
CA ASP A 337 4.82 -29.06 -1.06
C ASP A 337 6.28 -29.37 -0.72
N THR A 338 7.19 -29.07 -1.62
CA THR A 338 8.61 -29.48 -1.49
C THR A 338 9.47 -28.46 -0.76
N LYS A 339 9.04 -27.18 -0.73
CA LYS A 339 9.82 -26.04 -0.22
C LYS A 339 11.22 -25.92 -0.87
N ILE A 340 11.43 -26.58 -2.02
CA ILE A 340 12.68 -26.53 -2.79
C ILE A 340 12.59 -25.39 -3.81
N PRO A 341 13.68 -24.62 -4.00
CA PRO A 341 13.72 -23.59 -5.03
C PRO A 341 13.40 -24.14 -6.43
N LEU A 342 12.54 -23.43 -7.16
CA LEU A 342 12.12 -23.80 -8.50
C LEU A 342 12.96 -23.06 -9.55
N PRO A 343 13.19 -23.70 -10.71
CA PRO A 343 13.84 -23.03 -11.86
C PRO A 343 12.95 -21.90 -12.44
N PRO A 344 13.53 -21.01 -13.26
CA PRO A 344 12.76 -19.94 -13.93
C PRO A 344 11.51 -20.48 -14.65
N LYS A 345 10.48 -19.63 -14.71
CA LYS A 345 9.16 -19.87 -15.32
C LYS A 345 8.28 -20.92 -14.62
N GLN A 346 8.72 -21.49 -13.52
CA GLN A 346 7.86 -22.33 -12.70
C GLN A 346 7.24 -21.52 -11.57
N THR A 347 5.91 -21.55 -11.49
CA THR A 347 5.14 -20.88 -10.46
C THR A 347 5.21 -21.65 -9.14
N GLY A 348 5.50 -20.92 -8.07
CA GLY A 348 5.53 -21.42 -6.70
C GLY A 348 5.33 -20.30 -5.69
N MET A 349 5.61 -20.59 -4.42
CA MET A 349 5.54 -19.63 -3.31
C MET A 349 6.68 -18.62 -3.42
N ILE A 350 6.35 -17.33 -3.31
CA ILE A 350 7.35 -16.27 -3.24
C ILE A 350 7.82 -16.15 -1.79
N GLU A 351 9.11 -16.31 -1.59
CA GLU A 351 9.76 -16.14 -0.29
C GLU A 351 10.80 -15.03 -0.36
N ILE A 352 10.86 -14.20 0.69
CA ILE A 352 11.63 -12.94 0.68
C ILE A 352 12.49 -12.85 1.94
N LYS A 353 13.74 -12.41 1.76
CA LYS A 353 14.65 -12.09 2.86
C LYS A 353 15.38 -10.79 2.58
N GLY A 354 15.41 -9.89 3.56
CA GLY A 354 16.08 -8.61 3.42
C GLY A 354 15.86 -7.71 4.63
N PRO A 355 16.58 -6.58 4.71
CA PRO A 355 16.47 -5.64 5.84
C PRO A 355 15.11 -4.92 5.90
N ASN A 356 14.35 -4.95 4.81
CA ASN A 356 13.00 -4.40 4.69
C ASN A 356 11.91 -5.29 5.28
N VAL A 357 12.21 -6.57 5.54
CA VAL A 357 11.25 -7.56 6.06
C VAL A 357 11.01 -7.28 7.54
N PHE A 358 9.73 -7.21 7.93
CA PHE A 358 9.30 -6.98 9.31
C PHE A 358 9.84 -8.04 10.28
N HIS A 359 9.80 -7.72 11.55
CA HIS A 359 10.32 -8.63 12.57
C HIS A 359 9.27 -9.64 13.04
N SER A 360 8.05 -9.18 13.25
CA SER A 360 6.96 -10.02 13.76
C SER A 360 5.59 -9.37 13.60
N TYR A 361 4.55 -10.17 13.68
CA TYR A 361 3.21 -9.70 14.01
C TYR A 361 3.11 -9.50 15.53
N TRP A 362 2.53 -8.39 15.93
CA TRP A 362 2.34 -8.05 17.32
C TRP A 362 1.43 -9.05 18.03
N ASN A 363 1.85 -9.56 19.19
CA ASN A 363 1.10 -10.52 20.02
C ASN A 363 0.53 -11.75 19.25
N ASN A 364 1.24 -12.25 18.23
CA ASN A 364 0.75 -13.37 17.43
C ASN A 364 1.86 -14.40 17.14
N ASP A 365 2.25 -15.14 18.17
CA ASP A 365 3.37 -16.09 18.11
C ASP A 365 3.13 -17.21 17.07
N GLN A 366 1.89 -17.67 16.93
CA GLN A 366 1.57 -18.71 15.94
C GLN A 366 1.81 -18.17 14.51
N ALA A 367 1.29 -17.00 14.18
CA ALA A 367 1.52 -16.41 12.87
C ALA A 367 3.01 -16.12 12.62
N ASN A 368 3.75 -15.76 13.66
CA ASN A 368 5.19 -15.53 13.55
C ASN A 368 5.95 -16.80 13.20
N GLN A 369 5.62 -17.93 13.82
CA GLN A 369 6.24 -19.23 13.52
C GLN A 369 5.89 -19.75 12.12
N GLU A 370 4.65 -19.54 11.68
CA GLU A 370 4.16 -20.00 10.37
C GLU A 370 4.66 -19.12 9.21
N SER A 371 5.07 -17.88 9.48
CA SER A 371 5.40 -16.90 8.43
C SER A 371 6.85 -16.92 7.98
N PHE A 372 7.73 -17.62 8.67
CA PHE A 372 9.15 -17.67 8.34
C PHE A 372 9.64 -19.11 8.15
N THR A 373 10.54 -19.29 7.21
CA THR A 373 11.28 -20.54 7.05
C THR A 373 12.42 -20.63 8.06
N ASP A 374 12.95 -21.83 8.29
CA ASP A 374 14.07 -22.06 9.23
C ASP A 374 15.34 -21.28 8.86
N ASP A 375 15.56 -20.98 7.58
CA ASP A 375 16.66 -20.17 7.08
C ASP A 375 16.34 -18.67 6.96
N GLY A 376 15.19 -18.25 7.52
CA GLY A 376 14.80 -16.85 7.76
C GLY A 376 14.24 -16.11 6.55
N PHE A 377 13.66 -16.81 5.58
CA PHE A 377 12.84 -16.19 4.54
C PHE A 377 11.39 -16.01 5.03
N PHE A 378 10.81 -14.88 4.75
CA PHE A 378 9.39 -14.61 4.95
C PHE A 378 8.57 -15.24 3.83
N ILE A 379 7.56 -16.01 4.20
CA ILE A 379 6.61 -16.69 3.29
C ILE A 379 5.48 -15.70 3.01
N THR A 380 5.44 -15.16 1.78
CA THR A 380 4.52 -14.02 1.47
C THR A 380 3.06 -14.42 1.33
N GLY A 381 2.79 -15.69 1.06
CA GLY A 381 1.48 -16.18 0.62
C GLY A 381 1.11 -15.72 -0.79
N ASP A 382 2.02 -15.06 -1.52
CA ASP A 382 1.88 -14.75 -2.93
C ASP A 382 2.55 -15.83 -3.78
N LEU A 383 1.89 -16.22 -4.86
CA LEU A 383 2.39 -17.17 -5.86
C LEU A 383 2.92 -16.41 -7.08
N GLY A 384 4.02 -16.88 -7.62
CA GLY A 384 4.64 -16.25 -8.78
C GLY A 384 5.83 -17.03 -9.32
N TYR A 385 6.52 -16.45 -10.28
CA TYR A 385 7.72 -17.03 -10.87
C TYR A 385 8.75 -15.95 -11.22
N LEU A 386 10.00 -16.35 -11.38
CA LEU A 386 11.05 -15.56 -12.01
C LEU A 386 11.11 -15.89 -13.50
N ASP A 387 11.23 -14.90 -14.37
CA ASP A 387 11.54 -15.17 -15.76
C ASP A 387 13.07 -15.37 -15.96
N GLU A 388 13.49 -15.64 -17.20
CA GLU A 388 14.91 -15.89 -17.54
C GLU A 388 15.82 -14.68 -17.29
N ASP A 389 15.25 -13.47 -17.30
CA ASP A 389 15.97 -12.21 -17.03
C ASP A 389 15.92 -11.85 -15.53
N GLY A 390 15.30 -12.68 -14.67
CA GLY A 390 15.17 -12.47 -13.23
C GLY A 390 14.03 -11.54 -12.81
N TYR A 391 13.13 -11.17 -13.71
CA TYR A 391 11.94 -10.39 -13.36
C TYR A 391 10.92 -11.25 -12.63
N VAL A 392 10.32 -10.71 -11.59
CA VAL A 392 9.27 -11.36 -10.81
C VAL A 392 7.91 -11.12 -11.45
N HIS A 393 7.13 -12.18 -11.59
CA HIS A 393 5.75 -12.17 -12.06
C HIS A 393 4.85 -12.75 -10.98
N ILE A 394 3.80 -12.01 -10.60
CA ILE A 394 2.81 -12.46 -9.60
C ILE A 394 1.69 -13.21 -10.31
N SER A 395 1.47 -14.46 -9.93
CA SER A 395 0.41 -15.32 -10.46
C SER A 395 -0.87 -15.30 -9.64
N GLY A 396 -0.80 -14.88 -8.37
CA GLY A 396 -1.96 -14.78 -7.49
C GLY A 396 -1.60 -14.92 -6.01
N ARG A 397 -2.64 -15.17 -5.21
CA ARG A 397 -2.51 -15.51 -3.79
C ARG A 397 -2.72 -17.00 -3.59
N GLU A 398 -1.96 -17.62 -2.68
CA GLU A 398 -2.13 -19.02 -2.30
C GLU A 398 -3.57 -19.33 -1.89
N LYS A 399 -4.16 -18.48 -1.07
CA LYS A 399 -5.56 -18.62 -0.60
C LYS A 399 -6.63 -18.46 -1.69
N ASP A 400 -6.26 -17.87 -2.83
CA ASP A 400 -7.14 -17.67 -3.98
C ASP A 400 -6.90 -18.75 -5.06
N LEU A 401 -5.93 -19.66 -4.84
CA LEU A 401 -5.67 -20.79 -5.71
C LEU A 401 -6.89 -21.71 -5.75
N ILE A 402 -7.33 -22.08 -6.94
CA ILE A 402 -8.45 -22.98 -7.15
C ILE A 402 -7.93 -24.37 -7.38
N ILE A 403 -8.34 -25.32 -6.55
CA ILE A 403 -7.92 -26.73 -6.67
C ILE A 403 -9.08 -27.53 -7.26
N SER A 404 -9.01 -27.80 -8.55
CA SER A 404 -10.07 -28.47 -9.30
C SER A 404 -9.60 -29.87 -9.77
N GLY A 405 -10.18 -30.91 -9.20
CA GLY A 405 -9.82 -32.30 -9.57
C GLY A 405 -8.32 -32.61 -9.39
N GLY A 406 -7.66 -31.97 -8.39
CA GLY A 406 -6.22 -32.12 -8.12
C GLY A 406 -5.31 -31.21 -8.96
N PHE A 407 -5.86 -30.35 -9.83
CA PHE A 407 -5.10 -29.41 -10.63
C PHE A 407 -5.17 -28.00 -10.02
N ASN A 408 -4.02 -27.34 -9.96
CA ASN A 408 -3.91 -25.94 -9.53
C ASN A 408 -4.32 -25.01 -10.67
N ILE A 409 -5.30 -24.12 -10.40
CA ILE A 409 -5.76 -23.09 -11.32
C ILE A 409 -5.49 -21.72 -10.70
N TYR A 410 -4.72 -20.91 -11.39
CA TYR A 410 -4.38 -19.56 -10.97
C TYR A 410 -5.41 -18.57 -11.53
N PRO A 411 -6.24 -17.91 -10.71
CA PRO A 411 -7.27 -16.98 -11.17
C PRO A 411 -6.76 -15.91 -12.13
N LYS A 412 -5.56 -15.39 -11.88
CA LYS A 412 -4.96 -14.33 -12.69
C LYS A 412 -4.70 -14.75 -14.14
N GLU A 413 -4.35 -16.00 -14.40
CA GLU A 413 -4.15 -16.50 -15.76
C GLU A 413 -5.44 -16.36 -16.61
N ILE A 414 -6.58 -16.61 -15.98
CA ILE A 414 -7.89 -16.49 -16.62
C ILE A 414 -8.31 -15.03 -16.71
N GLU A 415 -8.09 -14.27 -15.62
CA GLU A 415 -8.39 -12.84 -15.55
C GLU A 415 -7.61 -12.06 -16.61
N ASP A 416 -6.34 -12.38 -16.86
CA ASP A 416 -5.51 -11.71 -17.87
C ASP A 416 -6.05 -11.93 -19.31
N ILE A 417 -6.55 -13.12 -19.61
CA ILE A 417 -7.17 -13.41 -20.91
C ILE A 417 -8.49 -12.65 -21.06
N LEU A 418 -9.35 -12.68 -20.03
CA LEU A 418 -10.63 -11.99 -20.03
C LEU A 418 -10.46 -10.47 -20.15
N ASN A 419 -9.53 -9.90 -19.38
CA ASN A 419 -9.24 -8.46 -19.39
C ASN A 419 -8.57 -7.99 -20.70
N GLY A 420 -8.03 -8.92 -21.50
CA GLY A 420 -7.54 -8.64 -22.85
C GLY A 420 -8.64 -8.47 -23.91
N HIS A 421 -9.90 -8.79 -23.59
CA HIS A 421 -11.02 -8.67 -24.52
C HIS A 421 -11.62 -7.26 -24.48
N GLU A 422 -11.81 -6.60 -25.63
CA GLU A 422 -12.25 -5.20 -25.76
C GLU A 422 -13.57 -4.85 -25.03
N ALA A 423 -14.50 -5.81 -24.94
CA ALA A 423 -15.77 -5.63 -24.27
C ALA A 423 -15.69 -5.81 -22.75
N VAL A 424 -14.57 -6.28 -22.19
CA VAL A 424 -14.38 -6.50 -20.75
C VAL A 424 -13.74 -5.27 -20.13
N VAL A 425 -14.42 -4.68 -19.17
CA VAL A 425 -13.88 -3.55 -18.37
C VAL A 425 -12.93 -4.06 -17.31
N GLU A 426 -13.35 -5.13 -16.61
CA GLU A 426 -12.57 -5.84 -15.61
C GLU A 426 -13.19 -7.20 -15.30
N SER A 427 -12.40 -8.11 -14.75
CA SER A 427 -12.86 -9.43 -14.33
C SER A 427 -12.28 -9.86 -12.99
N ALA A 428 -12.98 -10.77 -12.32
CA ALA A 428 -12.51 -11.47 -11.14
C ALA A 428 -12.84 -12.96 -11.29
N VAL A 429 -11.86 -13.83 -11.04
CA VAL A 429 -12.03 -15.27 -11.05
C VAL A 429 -11.88 -15.81 -9.63
N MET A 430 -12.77 -16.71 -9.24
CA MET A 430 -12.80 -17.27 -7.88
C MET A 430 -13.25 -18.72 -7.87
N ALA A 431 -12.98 -19.41 -6.77
CA ALA A 431 -13.45 -20.76 -6.53
C ALA A 431 -14.92 -20.78 -6.18
N LYS A 432 -15.64 -21.76 -6.76
CA LYS A 432 -16.95 -22.24 -6.34
C LYS A 432 -16.86 -23.70 -5.97
N GLU A 433 -17.46 -24.09 -4.85
CA GLU A 433 -17.51 -25.50 -4.43
C GLU A 433 -18.19 -26.37 -5.49
N ASN A 434 -17.63 -27.56 -5.72
CA ASN A 434 -18.15 -28.56 -6.65
C ASN A 434 -18.02 -29.96 -6.02
N LYS A 435 -19.10 -30.75 -6.08
CA LYS A 435 -19.18 -32.05 -5.42
C LYS A 435 -18.17 -33.08 -5.98
N ASP A 436 -17.86 -33.00 -7.28
CA ASP A 436 -17.04 -33.99 -7.97
C ASP A 436 -15.56 -33.59 -8.03
N LEU A 437 -15.27 -32.27 -8.13
CA LEU A 437 -13.93 -31.76 -8.37
C LEU A 437 -13.33 -30.97 -7.17
N GLY A 438 -14.08 -30.89 -6.06
CA GLY A 438 -13.74 -30.05 -4.92
C GLY A 438 -14.08 -28.60 -5.20
N GLU A 439 -13.35 -27.97 -6.10
CA GLU A 439 -13.61 -26.59 -6.54
C GLU A 439 -13.64 -26.49 -8.06
N VAL A 440 -14.30 -25.46 -8.57
CA VAL A 440 -14.27 -25.08 -9.98
C VAL A 440 -14.15 -23.56 -10.12
N PRO A 441 -13.46 -23.06 -11.16
CA PRO A 441 -13.40 -21.63 -11.41
C PRO A 441 -14.74 -21.08 -11.89
N ILE A 442 -15.10 -19.90 -11.40
CA ILE A 442 -16.16 -19.05 -11.92
C ILE A 442 -15.61 -17.67 -12.21
N ALA A 443 -16.12 -16.99 -13.25
CA ALA A 443 -15.70 -15.66 -13.64
C ALA A 443 -16.82 -14.65 -13.43
N VAL A 444 -16.49 -13.49 -12.87
CA VAL A 444 -17.36 -12.33 -12.72
C VAL A 444 -16.80 -11.19 -13.54
N ILE A 445 -17.61 -10.61 -14.40
CA ILE A 445 -17.17 -9.68 -15.43
C ILE A 445 -17.96 -8.37 -15.33
N VAL A 446 -17.25 -7.27 -15.44
CA VAL A 446 -17.81 -5.94 -15.66
C VAL A 446 -17.68 -5.60 -17.13
N THR A 447 -18.79 -5.21 -17.77
CA THR A 447 -18.84 -4.88 -19.19
C THR A 447 -19.76 -3.71 -19.46
N LYS A 448 -19.45 -2.93 -20.50
CA LYS A 448 -20.35 -1.92 -21.08
C LYS A 448 -21.24 -2.50 -22.20
N ASN A 449 -20.99 -3.74 -22.60
CA ASN A 449 -21.78 -4.40 -23.64
C ASN A 449 -23.17 -4.75 -23.11
N LYS A 450 -24.21 -4.35 -23.87
CA LYS A 450 -25.62 -4.62 -23.48
C LYS A 450 -26.06 -6.06 -23.78
N ASN A 451 -25.42 -6.71 -24.76
CA ASN A 451 -25.73 -8.10 -25.11
C ASN A 451 -24.82 -9.06 -24.34
N LYS A 452 -25.18 -9.33 -23.09
CA LYS A 452 -24.40 -10.18 -22.18
C LYS A 452 -24.36 -11.63 -22.61
N ASP A 453 -25.38 -12.15 -23.29
CA ASP A 453 -25.43 -13.56 -23.71
C ASP A 453 -24.46 -13.82 -24.85
N LEU A 454 -24.44 -12.97 -25.87
CA LEU A 454 -23.47 -13.05 -26.95
C LEU A 454 -22.03 -12.90 -26.41
N LEU A 455 -21.80 -11.94 -25.54
CA LEU A 455 -20.48 -11.75 -24.92
C LEU A 455 -20.03 -12.98 -24.11
N ARG A 456 -20.97 -13.65 -23.40
CA ARG A 456 -20.64 -14.89 -22.67
C ARG A 456 -20.16 -16.00 -23.62
N GLU A 457 -20.76 -16.13 -24.78
CA GLU A 457 -20.36 -17.11 -25.80
C GLU A 457 -18.98 -16.76 -26.36
N GLU A 458 -18.74 -15.50 -26.74
CA GLU A 458 -17.46 -14.99 -27.23
C GLU A 458 -16.32 -15.24 -26.22
N LEU A 459 -16.55 -14.89 -24.94
CA LEU A 459 -15.56 -15.10 -23.89
C LEU A 459 -15.32 -16.58 -23.61
N SER A 460 -16.35 -17.41 -23.64
CA SER A 460 -16.21 -18.87 -23.48
C SER A 460 -15.37 -19.47 -24.62
N GLN A 461 -15.58 -19.01 -25.85
CA GLN A 461 -14.78 -19.41 -27.01
C GLN A 461 -13.32 -18.93 -26.86
N LEU A 462 -13.11 -17.69 -26.49
CA LEU A 462 -11.77 -17.11 -26.25
C LEU A 462 -11.00 -17.95 -25.22
N LEU A 463 -11.63 -18.27 -24.09
CA LEU A 463 -11.02 -19.07 -23.03
C LEU A 463 -10.71 -20.50 -23.50
N SER A 464 -11.60 -21.11 -24.29
CA SER A 464 -11.39 -22.48 -24.81
C SER A 464 -10.23 -22.58 -25.81
N GLN A 465 -9.92 -21.50 -26.50
CA GLN A 465 -8.78 -21.42 -27.44
C GLN A 465 -7.45 -21.22 -26.74
N ASN A 466 -7.45 -20.63 -25.54
CA ASN A 466 -6.23 -20.21 -24.84
C ASN A 466 -5.92 -21.04 -23.58
N LEU A 467 -6.87 -21.81 -23.05
CA LEU A 467 -6.73 -22.51 -21.79
C LEU A 467 -7.05 -24.01 -21.89
N ALA A 468 -6.37 -24.79 -21.06
CA ALA A 468 -6.73 -26.19 -20.87
C ALA A 468 -8.16 -26.29 -20.27
N LYS A 469 -8.89 -27.33 -20.66
CA LYS A 469 -10.31 -27.55 -20.35
C LYS A 469 -10.65 -27.41 -18.84
N TYR A 470 -9.77 -27.85 -17.97
CA TYR A 470 -10.00 -27.79 -16.52
C TYR A 470 -9.90 -26.37 -15.94
N LYS A 471 -9.22 -25.42 -16.63
CA LYS A 471 -9.08 -24.01 -16.25
C LYS A 471 -10.27 -23.15 -16.68
N ILE A 472 -11.11 -23.63 -17.59
CA ILE A 472 -12.23 -22.85 -18.14
C ILE A 472 -13.29 -22.65 -17.05
N PRO A 473 -13.68 -21.39 -16.72
CA PRO A 473 -14.74 -21.11 -15.77
C PRO A 473 -16.04 -21.83 -16.13
N LYS A 474 -16.66 -22.46 -15.13
CA LYS A 474 -17.94 -23.15 -15.29
C LYS A 474 -19.12 -22.19 -15.39
N GLU A 475 -18.95 -20.98 -14.87
CA GLU A 475 -19.96 -19.92 -14.89
C GLU A 475 -19.30 -18.60 -15.23
N ILE A 476 -19.97 -17.78 -16.04
CA ILE A 476 -19.63 -16.39 -16.32
C ILE A 476 -20.82 -15.55 -15.92
N THR A 477 -20.64 -14.69 -14.91
CA THR A 477 -21.64 -13.78 -14.37
C THR A 477 -21.23 -12.33 -14.62
N PHE A 478 -22.20 -11.43 -14.76
CA PHE A 478 -21.95 -10.02 -15.02
C PHE A 478 -22.43 -9.17 -13.85
N LEU A 479 -21.56 -8.28 -13.37
CA LEU A 479 -21.88 -7.23 -12.40
C LEU A 479 -21.72 -5.85 -13.04
N GLU A 480 -22.27 -4.82 -12.41
CA GLU A 480 -22.09 -3.43 -12.84
C GLU A 480 -20.71 -2.92 -12.42
N GLU A 481 -20.23 -3.34 -11.24
CA GLU A 481 -18.92 -3.03 -10.70
C GLU A 481 -18.41 -4.15 -9.79
N LEU A 482 -17.08 -4.25 -9.63
CA LEU A 482 -16.47 -5.12 -8.64
C LEU A 482 -16.22 -4.34 -7.34
N PRO A 483 -16.62 -4.90 -6.16
CA PRO A 483 -16.40 -4.26 -4.88
C PRO A 483 -14.89 -4.14 -4.58
N ARG A 484 -14.50 -3.00 -4.00
CA ARG A 484 -13.10 -2.68 -3.72
C ARG A 484 -12.92 -2.08 -2.33
N ASN A 485 -11.79 -2.38 -1.73
CA ASN A 485 -11.37 -1.69 -0.52
C ASN A 485 -10.82 -0.27 -0.81
N ALA A 486 -10.48 0.49 0.24
CA ALA A 486 -9.94 1.84 0.15
C ALA A 486 -8.65 1.96 -0.69
N MET A 487 -7.91 0.85 -0.89
CA MET A 487 -6.72 0.78 -1.75
C MET A 487 -7.02 0.36 -3.19
N GLY A 488 -8.30 0.27 -3.56
CA GLY A 488 -8.72 -0.15 -4.90
C GLY A 488 -8.58 -1.66 -5.18
N LYS A 489 -8.31 -2.48 -4.15
CA LYS A 489 -8.17 -3.93 -4.29
C LYS A 489 -9.54 -4.60 -4.30
N ILE A 490 -9.79 -5.47 -5.28
CA ILE A 490 -11.03 -6.24 -5.42
C ILE A 490 -11.26 -7.12 -4.18
N GLN A 491 -12.46 -7.07 -3.63
CA GLN A 491 -12.92 -7.82 -2.47
C GLN A 491 -13.67 -9.09 -2.92
N LYS A 492 -12.93 -10.19 -3.19
CA LYS A 492 -13.51 -11.45 -3.68
C LYS A 492 -14.54 -12.07 -2.72
N SER A 493 -14.38 -11.87 -1.40
CA SER A 493 -15.37 -12.30 -0.40
C SER A 493 -16.72 -11.61 -0.59
N GLU A 494 -16.71 -10.29 -0.78
CA GLU A 494 -17.95 -9.52 -1.00
C GLU A 494 -18.63 -9.89 -2.33
N ILE A 495 -17.84 -10.24 -3.36
CA ILE A 495 -18.41 -10.77 -4.61
C ILE A 495 -19.13 -12.09 -4.35
N LYS A 496 -18.53 -13.01 -3.58
CA LYS A 496 -19.17 -14.30 -3.23
C LYS A 496 -20.50 -14.09 -2.52
N ASP A 497 -20.54 -13.15 -1.57
CA ASP A 497 -21.77 -12.83 -0.83
C ASP A 497 -22.86 -12.29 -1.76
N ARG A 498 -22.50 -11.39 -2.70
CA ARG A 498 -23.44 -10.85 -3.71
C ARG A 498 -23.96 -11.91 -4.70
N LEU A 499 -23.18 -12.95 -4.98
CA LEU A 499 -23.61 -14.05 -5.88
C LEU A 499 -24.45 -15.11 -5.16
N SER A 500 -24.46 -15.13 -3.84
CA SER A 500 -25.20 -16.09 -3.02
C SER A 500 -26.64 -15.64 -2.74
N HIS A 501 -26.96 -14.38 -3.07
CA HIS A 501 -28.29 -13.76 -2.98
C HIS A 501 -28.87 -13.49 -4.36
#